data_9c413300093c7ad2998f005875671708
#
_entry.id   9c413300093c7ad2998f005875671708
#
_cell.length_a   1.000
_cell.length_b   1.000
_cell.length_c   1.000
_cell.angle_alpha   90.00
_cell.angle_beta   90.00
_cell.angle_gamma   90.00
#
_symmetry.space_group_name_H-M   'P 1'
#
loop_
_entity.id
_entity.type
_entity.pdbx_description
1 polymer ?
#
loop_
_entity_poly.entity_id
_entity_poly.type
_entity_poly.pdbx_seq_one_letter_code
_entity_poly.pdbx_strand_id
1 'polypeptide(L)'
;MNWYLWANIITAVGALGGFIYGGVLFFRPRKAVYAQMITFAVGCMAFGRIYQVIRMLTIHDISSQFHLGFLGVIGSLLFLFSANYGAMDGLVDDKSKELRKYRIIPLAAPVLFLAIYLIFFLFSDQPLRVKIMAGVITVNVMHASYFNLKHLIFPDVEYGVINCLKGYNLLALIFELLCVAEMLTMNRDFQVLTFVIGILMGVILPMMVIAVNRGGKKWSA
;
A
#
# COMPACT_ATOMS: atom_id res chain seq x y z
N MET A 1 15.86 13.13 -19.74
CA MET A 1 15.12 13.41 -18.47
C MET A 1 15.04 12.12 -17.67
N ASN A 2 15.39 12.11 -16.40
CA ASN A 2 15.36 10.88 -15.58
C ASN A 2 13.94 10.69 -15.01
N TRP A 3 13.08 9.99 -15.75
CA TRP A 3 11.67 9.77 -15.38
C TRP A 3 11.52 9.05 -14.04
N TYR A 4 12.47 8.12 -13.75
CA TYR A 4 12.46 7.38 -12.51
C TYR A 4 12.73 8.28 -11.28
N LEU A 5 13.64 9.25 -11.40
CA LEU A 5 13.87 10.25 -10.36
C LEU A 5 12.61 11.08 -10.09
N TRP A 6 11.97 11.57 -11.14
CA TRP A 6 10.75 12.36 -11.00
C TRP A 6 9.59 11.56 -10.41
N ALA A 7 9.43 10.30 -10.78
CA ALA A 7 8.45 9.40 -10.18
C ALA A 7 8.63 9.32 -8.65
N ASN A 8 9.88 9.11 -8.20
CA ASN A 8 10.19 9.04 -6.78
C ASN A 8 9.99 10.37 -6.04
N ILE A 9 10.33 11.50 -6.67
CA ILE A 9 10.09 12.83 -6.08
C ILE A 9 8.59 13.07 -5.90
N ILE A 10 7.77 12.83 -6.92
CA ILE A 10 6.32 13.05 -6.86
C ILE A 10 5.68 12.14 -5.80
N THR A 11 6.07 10.86 -5.78
CA THR A 11 5.58 9.93 -4.75
C THR A 11 6.01 10.37 -3.34
N ALA A 12 7.26 10.82 -3.17
CA ALA A 12 7.76 11.30 -1.88
C ALA A 12 6.99 12.51 -1.39
N VAL A 13 6.77 13.50 -2.27
CA VAL A 13 6.03 14.74 -1.92
C VAL A 13 4.58 14.42 -1.54
N GLY A 14 3.89 13.61 -2.34
CA GLY A 14 2.51 13.21 -2.05
C GLY A 14 2.40 12.42 -0.74
N ALA A 15 3.27 11.43 -0.55
CA ALA A 15 3.31 10.63 0.68
C ALA A 15 3.66 11.48 1.91
N LEU A 16 4.64 12.39 1.80
CA LEU A 16 5.02 13.29 2.91
C LEU A 16 3.85 14.21 3.29
N GLY A 17 3.17 14.78 2.29
CA GLY A 17 1.97 15.58 2.51
C GLY A 17 0.86 14.79 3.23
N GLY A 18 0.61 13.56 2.80
CA GLY A 18 -0.34 12.64 3.46
C GLY A 18 0.08 12.30 4.90
N PHE A 19 1.36 12.03 5.12
CA PHE A 19 1.90 11.73 6.46
C PHE A 19 1.77 12.91 7.42
N ILE A 20 2.13 14.12 6.99
CA ILE A 20 1.99 15.34 7.81
C ILE A 20 0.52 15.59 8.12
N TYR A 21 -0.36 15.50 7.11
CA TYR A 21 -1.80 15.68 7.31
C TYR A 21 -2.38 14.67 8.30
N GLY A 22 -2.06 13.39 8.16
CA GLY A 22 -2.49 12.33 9.09
C GLY A 22 -1.89 12.51 10.48
N GLY A 23 -0.62 12.94 10.57
CA GLY A 23 0.07 13.23 11.82
C GLY A 23 -0.67 14.30 12.65
N VAL A 24 -1.05 15.39 12.01
CA VAL A 24 -1.81 16.47 12.67
C VAL A 24 -3.20 16.02 13.12
N LEU A 25 -3.87 15.14 12.36
CA LEU A 25 -5.25 14.73 12.63
C LEU A 25 -5.36 13.57 13.63
N PHE A 26 -4.50 12.56 13.52
CA PHE A 26 -4.71 11.28 14.20
C PHE A 26 -3.78 11.04 15.39
N PHE A 27 -2.68 11.80 15.54
CA PHE A 27 -1.80 11.70 16.71
C PHE A 27 -2.26 12.61 17.85
N ARG A 28 -3.57 12.55 18.12
CA ARG A 28 -4.23 13.22 19.25
C ARG A 28 -4.82 12.17 20.20
N PRO A 29 -4.98 12.46 21.49
CA PRO A 29 -5.63 11.55 22.43
C PRO A 29 -6.99 11.08 21.92
N ARG A 30 -7.31 9.81 22.17
CA ARG A 30 -8.60 9.17 21.82
C ARG A 30 -8.88 9.01 20.32
N LYS A 31 -7.88 9.10 19.45
CA LYS A 31 -8.05 8.79 18.03
C LYS A 31 -7.84 7.29 17.76
N ALA A 32 -8.52 6.80 16.73
CA ALA A 32 -8.52 5.39 16.38
C ALA A 32 -7.11 4.93 15.93
N VAL A 33 -6.65 3.82 16.49
CA VAL A 33 -5.31 3.24 16.23
C VAL A 33 -5.15 2.89 14.75
N TYR A 34 -6.19 2.38 14.08
CA TYR A 34 -6.12 2.06 12.66
C TYR A 34 -5.76 3.28 11.79
N ALA A 35 -6.27 4.47 12.14
CA ALA A 35 -5.96 5.70 11.40
C ALA A 35 -4.50 6.13 11.59
N GLN A 36 -3.95 5.91 12.78
CA GLN A 36 -2.52 6.13 13.07
C GLN A 36 -1.66 5.15 12.27
N MET A 37 -2.04 3.86 12.21
CA MET A 37 -1.33 2.84 11.44
C MET A 37 -1.32 3.18 9.93
N ILE A 38 -2.44 3.63 9.36
CA ILE A 38 -2.51 4.06 7.96
C ILE A 38 -1.62 5.29 7.73
N THR A 39 -1.58 6.20 8.69
CA THR A 39 -0.66 7.35 8.62
C THR A 39 0.80 6.89 8.63
N PHE A 40 1.18 5.93 9.48
CA PHE A 40 2.52 5.34 9.47
C PHE A 40 2.83 4.61 8.17
N ALA A 41 1.85 3.91 7.58
CA ALA A 41 2.03 3.29 6.27
C ALA A 41 2.47 4.32 5.22
N VAL A 42 1.76 5.45 5.15
CA VAL A 42 2.09 6.55 4.24
C VAL A 42 3.44 7.18 4.59
N GLY A 43 3.77 7.31 5.88
CA GLY A 43 5.07 7.79 6.36
C GLY A 43 6.24 6.88 5.96
N CYS A 44 6.10 5.57 6.13
CA CYS A 44 7.09 4.60 5.68
C CYS A 44 7.39 4.74 4.18
N MET A 45 6.34 4.89 3.36
CA MET A 45 6.51 5.12 1.93
C MET A 45 7.24 6.45 1.66
N ALA A 46 6.87 7.54 2.35
CA ALA A 46 7.52 8.83 2.20
C ALA A 46 9.02 8.74 2.47
N PHE A 47 9.41 8.18 3.61
CA PHE A 47 10.82 8.06 3.98
C PHE A 47 11.61 7.13 3.05
N GLY A 48 10.99 6.02 2.62
CA GLY A 48 11.59 5.13 1.63
C GLY A 48 11.88 5.83 0.31
N ARG A 49 10.95 6.65 -0.18
CA ARG A 49 11.10 7.42 -1.42
C ARG A 49 12.09 8.58 -1.28
N ILE A 50 12.09 9.28 -0.16
CA ILE A 50 13.09 10.32 0.13
C ILE A 50 14.49 9.72 0.12
N TYR A 51 14.70 8.59 0.80
CA TYR A 51 15.98 7.90 0.78
C TYR A 51 16.41 7.54 -0.65
N GLN A 52 15.48 7.03 -1.46
CA GLN A 52 15.77 6.66 -2.85
C GLN A 52 16.15 7.88 -3.70
N VAL A 53 15.43 9.01 -3.55
CA VAL A 53 15.77 10.27 -4.22
C VAL A 53 17.16 10.74 -3.84
N ILE A 54 17.49 10.78 -2.55
CA ILE A 54 18.82 11.17 -2.06
C ILE A 54 19.89 10.27 -2.68
N ARG A 55 19.69 8.94 -2.65
CA ARG A 55 20.62 7.97 -3.22
C ARG A 55 20.85 8.21 -4.71
N MET A 56 19.80 8.46 -5.47
CA MET A 56 19.90 8.72 -6.91
C MET A 56 20.66 10.02 -7.21
N LEU A 57 20.52 11.04 -6.38
CA LEU A 57 21.21 12.31 -6.52
C LEU A 57 22.68 12.24 -6.09
N THR A 58 23.01 11.41 -5.07
CA THR A 58 24.36 11.35 -4.50
C THR A 58 25.24 10.30 -5.17
N ILE A 59 24.71 9.10 -5.44
CA ILE A 59 25.50 7.95 -5.92
C ILE A 59 25.35 7.78 -7.43
N HIS A 60 24.37 8.44 -8.06
CA HIS A 60 24.05 8.32 -9.49
C HIS A 60 23.73 6.88 -9.93
N ASP A 61 23.53 5.98 -8.96
CA ASP A 61 23.27 4.56 -9.20
C ASP A 61 21.77 4.29 -9.22
N ILE A 62 21.25 3.98 -10.41
CA ILE A 62 19.87 3.53 -10.63
C ILE A 62 19.80 2.01 -10.48
N SER A 63 20.82 1.38 -9.87
CA SER A 63 20.88 -0.06 -9.82
C SER A 63 19.72 -0.66 -9.05
N SER A 64 19.25 -1.79 -9.54
CA SER A 64 18.29 -2.69 -8.93
C SER A 64 18.83 -3.40 -7.67
N GLN A 65 19.83 -2.81 -7.00
CA GLN A 65 20.36 -3.36 -5.76
C GLN A 65 19.39 -3.11 -4.60
N PHE A 66 19.35 -4.06 -3.66
CA PHE A 66 18.64 -3.86 -2.41
C PHE A 66 19.15 -2.59 -1.72
N HIS A 67 18.23 -1.73 -1.33
CA HIS A 67 18.52 -0.51 -0.59
C HIS A 67 17.42 -0.23 0.44
N LEU A 68 17.72 0.60 1.44
CA LEU A 68 16.80 0.90 2.54
C LEU A 68 15.44 1.46 2.08
N GLY A 69 15.35 2.07 0.90
CA GLY A 69 14.09 2.56 0.34
C GLY A 69 13.03 1.46 0.18
N PHE A 70 13.45 0.19 -0.05
CA PHE A 70 12.51 -0.93 -0.10
C PHE A 70 11.88 -1.27 1.25
N LEU A 71 12.59 -1.02 2.34
CA LEU A 71 12.03 -1.16 3.69
C LEU A 71 10.86 -0.19 3.91
N GLY A 72 10.87 0.97 3.25
CA GLY A 72 9.73 1.89 3.24
C GLY A 72 8.48 1.28 2.60
N VAL A 73 8.63 0.58 1.47
CA VAL A 73 7.52 -0.13 0.81
C VAL A 73 7.00 -1.27 1.70
N ILE A 74 7.91 -2.10 2.23
CA ILE A 74 7.57 -3.21 3.11
C ILE A 74 6.87 -2.70 4.38
N GLY A 75 7.43 -1.67 5.02
CA GLY A 75 6.83 -1.04 6.21
C GLY A 75 5.45 -0.47 5.93
N SER A 76 5.26 0.17 4.77
CA SER A 76 3.95 0.67 4.33
C SER A 76 2.92 -0.46 4.26
N LEU A 77 3.24 -1.56 3.59
CA LEU A 77 2.35 -2.71 3.43
C LEU A 77 2.06 -3.42 4.77
N LEU A 78 3.07 -3.55 5.64
CA LEU A 78 2.89 -4.11 6.98
C LEU A 78 1.96 -3.27 7.85
N PHE A 79 2.06 -1.94 7.80
CA PHE A 79 1.14 -1.07 8.52
C PHE A 79 -0.28 -1.11 7.95
N LEU A 80 -0.46 -1.23 6.62
CA LEU A 80 -1.79 -1.44 6.01
C LEU A 80 -2.40 -2.76 6.46
N PHE A 81 -1.62 -3.85 6.41
CA PHE A 81 -2.03 -5.15 6.93
C PHE A 81 -2.43 -5.06 8.41
N SER A 82 -1.57 -4.46 9.25
CA SER A 82 -1.82 -4.33 10.69
C SER A 82 -3.05 -3.48 11.01
N ALA A 83 -3.32 -2.42 10.23
CA ALA A 83 -4.51 -1.59 10.38
C ALA A 83 -5.78 -2.40 10.16
N ASN A 84 -5.83 -3.22 9.13
CA ASN A 84 -7.00 -4.01 8.81
C ASN A 84 -7.13 -5.26 9.69
N TYR A 85 -6.05 -6.05 9.82
CA TYR A 85 -6.07 -7.29 10.62
C TYR A 85 -6.20 -6.99 12.13
N GLY A 86 -5.28 -6.18 12.67
CA GLY A 86 -5.17 -5.99 14.11
C GLY A 86 -6.24 -5.08 14.71
N ALA A 87 -6.66 -4.04 13.96
CA ALA A 87 -7.57 -3.04 14.50
C ALA A 87 -9.02 -3.18 14.02
N MET A 88 -9.25 -3.78 12.85
CA MET A 88 -10.57 -3.78 12.21
C MET A 88 -11.21 -5.15 12.06
N ASP A 89 -10.43 -6.20 11.79
CA ASP A 89 -10.99 -7.51 11.44
C ASP A 89 -11.85 -8.11 12.56
N GLY A 90 -11.43 -7.96 13.81
CA GLY A 90 -12.18 -8.44 14.97
C GLY A 90 -13.50 -7.68 15.26
N LEU A 91 -13.65 -6.46 14.70
CA LEU A 91 -14.88 -5.67 14.79
C LEU A 91 -15.86 -6.01 13.67
N VAL A 92 -15.34 -6.50 12.55
CA VAL A 92 -16.09 -6.71 11.32
C VAL A 92 -16.58 -8.14 11.19
N ASP A 93 -15.77 -9.11 11.60
CA ASP A 93 -16.02 -10.54 11.37
C ASP A 93 -16.28 -11.29 12.69
N ASP A 94 -17.54 -11.63 12.94
CA ASP A 94 -18.00 -12.43 14.07
C ASP A 94 -17.66 -13.93 13.98
N LYS A 95 -16.97 -14.33 12.89
CA LYS A 95 -16.62 -15.73 12.54
C LYS A 95 -17.80 -16.66 12.33
N SER A 96 -19.02 -16.14 12.12
CA SER A 96 -20.21 -16.95 11.82
C SER A 96 -20.02 -17.78 10.54
N LYS A 97 -20.71 -18.93 10.43
CA LYS A 97 -20.66 -19.81 9.25
C LYS A 97 -21.29 -19.15 8.03
N GLU A 98 -22.27 -18.29 8.21
CA GLU A 98 -23.03 -17.60 7.16
C GLU A 98 -22.12 -16.66 6.35
N LEU A 99 -21.12 -16.06 7.00
CA LEU A 99 -20.18 -15.14 6.39
C LEU A 99 -18.94 -15.81 5.73
N ARG A 100 -18.92 -17.16 5.70
CA ARG A 100 -17.78 -17.93 5.15
C ARG A 100 -17.40 -17.52 3.72
N LYS A 101 -18.38 -17.24 2.86
CA LYS A 101 -18.13 -16.81 1.48
C LYS A 101 -17.31 -15.52 1.40
N TYR A 102 -17.56 -14.58 2.31
CA TYR A 102 -16.84 -13.30 2.36
C TYR A 102 -15.41 -13.41 2.91
N ARG A 103 -15.04 -14.57 3.47
CA ARG A 103 -13.67 -14.91 3.85
C ARG A 103 -12.93 -15.66 2.74
N ILE A 104 -13.66 -16.41 1.90
CA ILE A 104 -13.05 -17.19 0.80
C ILE A 104 -12.83 -16.34 -0.43
N ILE A 105 -13.80 -15.52 -0.84
CA ILE A 105 -13.69 -14.67 -2.04
C ILE A 105 -12.44 -13.78 -2.03
N PRO A 106 -12.05 -13.13 -0.90
CA PRO A 106 -10.86 -12.30 -0.86
C PRO A 106 -9.55 -13.02 -1.12
N LEU A 107 -9.50 -14.36 -1.01
CA LEU A 107 -8.32 -15.14 -1.38
C LEU A 107 -7.96 -15.00 -2.86
N ALA A 108 -8.90 -14.53 -3.69
CA ALA A 108 -8.62 -14.24 -5.09
C ALA A 108 -7.51 -13.19 -5.27
N ALA A 109 -7.42 -12.18 -4.39
CA ALA A 109 -6.38 -11.15 -4.48
C ALA A 109 -4.97 -11.71 -4.22
N PRO A 110 -4.68 -12.42 -3.09
CA PRO A 110 -3.39 -13.07 -2.90
C PRO A 110 -3.02 -14.04 -4.03
N VAL A 111 -3.99 -14.84 -4.52
CA VAL A 111 -3.74 -15.80 -5.61
C VAL A 111 -3.35 -15.07 -6.90
N LEU A 112 -4.03 -13.96 -7.22
CA LEU A 112 -3.69 -13.13 -8.38
C LEU A 112 -2.27 -12.55 -8.25
N PHE A 113 -1.92 -11.95 -7.11
CA PHE A 113 -0.59 -11.38 -6.89
C PHE A 113 0.51 -12.44 -6.90
N LEU A 114 0.24 -13.63 -6.34
CA LEU A 114 1.16 -14.76 -6.41
C LEU A 114 1.39 -15.20 -7.88
N ALA A 115 0.33 -15.31 -8.66
CA ALA A 115 0.44 -15.68 -10.07
C ALA A 115 1.26 -14.65 -10.87
N ILE A 116 1.02 -13.35 -10.66
CA ILE A 116 1.80 -12.27 -11.28
C ILE A 116 3.28 -12.38 -10.89
N TYR A 117 3.57 -12.60 -9.60
CA TYR A 117 4.94 -12.80 -9.14
C TYR A 117 5.61 -14.02 -9.75
N LEU A 118 4.93 -15.15 -9.83
CA LEU A 118 5.49 -16.37 -10.43
C LEU A 118 5.81 -16.16 -11.92
N ILE A 119 4.93 -15.50 -12.67
CA ILE A 119 5.21 -15.12 -14.05
C ILE A 119 6.45 -14.23 -14.13
N PHE A 120 6.54 -13.20 -13.30
CA PHE A 120 7.72 -12.34 -13.23
C PHE A 120 8.99 -13.13 -12.85
N PHE A 121 8.91 -14.01 -11.87
CA PHE A 121 10.06 -14.81 -11.41
C PHE A 121 10.58 -15.73 -12.51
N LEU A 122 9.69 -16.37 -13.25
CA LEU A 122 10.05 -17.36 -14.27
C LEU A 122 10.52 -16.70 -15.58
N PHE A 123 9.91 -15.60 -16.00
CA PHE A 123 10.08 -15.05 -17.34
C PHE A 123 10.88 -13.74 -17.40
N SER A 124 11.17 -13.08 -16.28
CA SER A 124 12.01 -11.87 -16.32
C SER A 124 13.50 -12.20 -16.33
N ASP A 125 14.28 -11.38 -17.03
CA ASP A 125 15.74 -11.44 -17.05
C ASP A 125 16.39 -10.72 -15.86
N GLN A 126 15.61 -10.36 -14.84
CA GLN A 126 16.11 -9.64 -13.68
C GLN A 126 17.02 -10.51 -12.81
N PRO A 127 18.06 -9.93 -12.18
CA PRO A 127 18.94 -10.66 -11.26
C PRO A 127 18.14 -11.30 -10.11
N LEU A 128 18.62 -12.47 -9.63
CA LEU A 128 17.96 -13.23 -8.56
C LEU A 128 17.65 -12.36 -7.32
N ARG A 129 18.55 -11.45 -6.94
CA ARG A 129 18.35 -10.52 -5.84
C ARG A 129 17.10 -9.64 -6.00
N VAL A 130 16.81 -9.18 -7.22
CA VAL A 130 15.61 -8.39 -7.55
C VAL A 130 14.37 -9.27 -7.46
N LYS A 131 14.44 -10.49 -7.97
CA LYS A 131 13.35 -11.47 -7.89
C LYS A 131 13.01 -11.82 -6.44
N ILE A 132 14.01 -12.04 -5.58
CA ILE A 132 13.78 -12.30 -4.15
C ILE A 132 13.11 -11.10 -3.48
N MET A 133 13.60 -9.89 -3.74
CA MET A 133 13.02 -8.67 -3.17
C MET A 133 11.58 -8.46 -3.63
N ALA A 134 11.31 -8.68 -4.91
CA ALA A 134 9.95 -8.67 -5.45
C ALA A 134 9.06 -9.70 -4.74
N GLY A 135 9.58 -10.88 -4.43
CA GLY A 135 8.89 -11.90 -3.64
C GLY A 135 8.52 -11.43 -2.24
N VAL A 136 9.45 -10.79 -1.54
CA VAL A 136 9.19 -10.22 -0.21
C VAL A 136 8.09 -9.16 -0.26
N ILE A 137 8.13 -8.26 -1.24
CA ILE A 137 7.07 -7.25 -1.41
C ILE A 137 5.74 -7.93 -1.75
N THR A 138 5.74 -8.89 -2.66
CA THR A 138 4.52 -9.63 -3.06
C THR A 138 3.86 -10.33 -1.88
N VAL A 139 4.63 -10.98 -1.00
CA VAL A 139 4.07 -11.62 0.21
C VAL A 139 3.36 -10.58 1.09
N ASN A 140 3.94 -9.40 1.27
CA ASN A 140 3.30 -8.33 2.04
C ASN A 140 2.03 -7.79 1.34
N VAL A 141 2.08 -7.62 0.02
CA VAL A 141 0.90 -7.27 -0.79
C VAL A 141 -0.21 -8.31 -0.65
N MET A 142 0.13 -9.60 -0.71
CA MET A 142 -0.84 -10.69 -0.56
C MET A 142 -1.59 -10.62 0.78
N HIS A 143 -0.88 -10.35 1.88
CA HIS A 143 -1.50 -10.21 3.19
C HIS A 143 -2.38 -8.96 3.29
N ALA A 144 -1.88 -7.82 2.87
CA ALA A 144 -2.63 -6.56 2.91
C ALA A 144 -3.86 -6.61 2.00
N SER A 145 -3.72 -7.10 0.77
CA SER A 145 -4.81 -7.16 -0.22
C SER A 145 -5.93 -8.10 0.19
N TYR A 146 -5.62 -9.22 0.86
CA TYR A 146 -6.65 -10.09 1.42
C TYR A 146 -7.59 -9.33 2.35
N PHE A 147 -7.05 -8.59 3.31
CA PHE A 147 -7.86 -7.86 4.28
C PHE A 147 -8.54 -6.63 3.67
N ASN A 148 -7.86 -5.92 2.78
CA ASN A 148 -8.47 -4.78 2.08
C ASN A 148 -9.66 -5.25 1.22
N LEU A 149 -9.52 -6.34 0.47
CA LEU A 149 -10.62 -6.91 -0.32
C LEU A 149 -11.71 -7.50 0.57
N LYS A 150 -11.35 -8.19 1.66
CA LYS A 150 -12.31 -8.69 2.64
C LYS A 150 -13.19 -7.55 3.17
N HIS A 151 -12.60 -6.48 3.67
CA HIS A 151 -13.34 -5.35 4.20
C HIS A 151 -14.09 -4.54 3.14
N LEU A 152 -13.70 -4.63 1.86
CA LEU A 152 -14.43 -3.99 0.77
C LEU A 152 -15.75 -4.70 0.46
N ILE A 153 -15.76 -6.04 0.50
CA ILE A 153 -16.92 -6.87 0.10
C ILE A 153 -17.76 -7.36 1.29
N PHE A 154 -17.21 -7.29 2.51
CA PHE A 154 -17.90 -7.79 3.69
C PHE A 154 -19.21 -7.02 3.93
N PRO A 155 -20.32 -7.69 4.29
CA PRO A 155 -21.56 -7.01 4.63
C PRO A 155 -21.38 -6.23 5.93
N ASP A 156 -21.95 -5.03 5.99
CA ASP A 156 -21.89 -4.15 7.15
C ASP A 156 -23.04 -4.52 8.12
N VAL A 157 -22.75 -5.38 9.09
CA VAL A 157 -23.79 -6.06 9.87
C VAL A 157 -24.20 -5.27 11.12
N GLU A 158 -23.27 -4.57 11.80
CA GLU A 158 -23.61 -4.04 13.14
C GLU A 158 -23.31 -2.54 13.36
N TYR A 159 -22.27 -1.96 12.74
CA TYR A 159 -21.78 -0.65 13.19
C TYR A 159 -21.59 0.42 12.10
N GLY A 160 -21.91 0.16 10.85
CA GLY A 160 -21.65 1.10 9.75
C GLY A 160 -20.15 1.33 9.44
N VAL A 161 -19.26 0.64 10.13
CA VAL A 161 -17.79 0.82 10.05
C VAL A 161 -17.26 0.49 8.66
N ILE A 162 -17.73 -0.63 8.10
CA ILE A 162 -17.27 -1.10 6.78
C ILE A 162 -17.63 -0.08 5.71
N ASN A 163 -18.85 0.41 5.69
CA ASN A 163 -19.28 1.42 4.73
C ASN A 163 -18.47 2.71 4.83
N CYS A 164 -18.05 3.07 6.04
CA CYS A 164 -17.20 4.23 6.27
C CYS A 164 -15.77 4.03 5.72
N LEU A 165 -15.28 2.79 5.66
CA LEU A 165 -13.91 2.46 5.25
C LEU A 165 -13.79 1.94 3.82
N LYS A 166 -14.89 1.71 3.10
CA LYS A 166 -14.85 1.22 1.70
C LYS A 166 -13.95 2.03 0.79
N GLY A 167 -14.02 3.37 0.89
CA GLY A 167 -13.18 4.25 0.08
C GLY A 167 -11.69 4.09 0.38
N TYR A 168 -11.32 3.92 1.65
CA TYR A 168 -9.95 3.64 2.04
C TYR A 168 -9.49 2.26 1.51
N ASN A 169 -10.25 1.20 1.74
CA ASN A 169 -9.88 -0.14 1.30
C ASN A 169 -9.70 -0.24 -0.23
N LEU A 170 -10.55 0.46 -0.99
CA LEU A 170 -10.40 0.55 -2.45
C LEU A 170 -9.09 1.24 -2.85
N LEU A 171 -8.78 2.39 -2.23
CA LEU A 171 -7.52 3.10 -2.50
C LEU A 171 -6.30 2.29 -2.10
N ALA A 172 -6.37 1.53 -0.98
CA ALA A 172 -5.30 0.64 -0.56
C ALA A 172 -5.06 -0.49 -1.57
N LEU A 173 -6.12 -1.13 -2.10
CA LEU A 173 -5.98 -2.14 -3.16
C LEU A 173 -5.36 -1.57 -4.43
N ILE A 174 -5.75 -0.35 -4.84
CA ILE A 174 -5.13 0.31 -5.99
C ILE A 174 -3.65 0.61 -5.70
N PHE A 175 -3.30 1.08 -4.50
CA PHE A 175 -1.92 1.30 -4.10
C PHE A 175 -1.09 0.01 -4.14
N GLU A 176 -1.62 -1.10 -3.65
CA GLU A 176 -0.98 -2.42 -3.68
C GLU A 176 -0.73 -2.89 -5.12
N LEU A 177 -1.71 -2.70 -6.00
CA LEU A 177 -1.56 -2.98 -7.43
C LEU A 177 -0.46 -2.12 -8.05
N LEU A 178 -0.38 -0.83 -7.70
CA LEU A 178 0.67 0.06 -8.18
C LEU A 178 2.05 -0.34 -7.65
N CYS A 179 2.17 -0.84 -6.42
CA CYS A 179 3.43 -1.37 -5.89
C CYS A 179 3.93 -2.57 -6.72
N VAL A 180 3.04 -3.47 -7.09
CA VAL A 180 3.38 -4.62 -7.95
C VAL A 180 3.70 -4.16 -9.38
N ALA A 181 2.89 -3.25 -9.94
CA ALA A 181 3.14 -2.69 -11.27
C ALA A 181 4.51 -1.97 -11.34
N GLU A 182 4.88 -1.23 -10.30
CA GLU A 182 6.19 -0.58 -10.23
C GLU A 182 7.33 -1.60 -10.25
N MET A 183 7.21 -2.71 -9.52
CA MET A 183 8.22 -3.78 -9.55
C MET A 183 8.40 -4.36 -10.95
N LEU A 184 7.30 -4.58 -11.68
CA LEU A 184 7.31 -5.13 -13.03
C LEU A 184 7.93 -4.15 -14.05
N THR A 185 7.83 -2.84 -13.79
CA THR A 185 8.29 -1.77 -14.71
C THR A 185 9.67 -1.22 -14.36
N MET A 186 10.36 -1.78 -13.38
CA MET A 186 11.72 -1.34 -12.96
C MET A 186 12.79 -1.48 -14.05
N ASN A 187 12.43 -1.85 -15.27
CA ASN A 187 13.33 -1.94 -16.40
C ASN A 187 13.41 -0.58 -17.15
N ARG A 188 14.57 -0.32 -17.78
CA ARG A 188 14.82 0.93 -18.55
C ARG A 188 13.80 1.17 -19.66
N ASP A 189 13.22 0.11 -20.20
CA ASP A 189 12.29 0.18 -21.32
C ASP A 189 10.92 0.77 -20.96
N PHE A 190 10.55 0.78 -19.66
CA PHE A 190 9.24 1.21 -19.17
C PHE A 190 9.26 2.52 -18.37
N GLN A 191 10.23 3.41 -18.62
CA GLN A 191 10.41 4.63 -17.83
C GLN A 191 9.17 5.53 -17.75
N VAL A 192 8.43 5.68 -18.86
CA VAL A 192 7.22 6.51 -18.90
C VAL A 192 6.12 5.87 -18.03
N LEU A 193 5.96 4.56 -18.10
CA LEU A 193 4.97 3.85 -17.28
C LEU A 193 5.32 3.97 -15.78
N THR A 194 6.59 3.81 -15.44
CA THR A 194 7.07 4.03 -14.05
C THR A 194 6.77 5.45 -13.56
N PHE A 195 6.90 6.44 -14.43
CA PHE A 195 6.57 7.82 -14.11
C PHE A 195 5.07 8.00 -13.85
N VAL A 196 4.21 7.43 -14.68
CA VAL A 196 2.75 7.46 -14.49
C VAL A 196 2.36 6.77 -13.16
N ILE A 197 2.95 5.61 -12.88
CA ILE A 197 2.75 4.91 -11.60
C ILE A 197 3.16 5.80 -10.42
N GLY A 198 4.29 6.49 -10.50
CA GLY A 198 4.74 7.43 -9.46
C GLY A 198 3.77 8.57 -9.22
N ILE A 199 3.18 9.15 -10.29
CA ILE A 199 2.14 10.18 -10.16
C ILE A 199 0.92 9.60 -9.43
N LEU A 200 0.43 8.44 -9.86
CA LEU A 200 -0.74 7.80 -9.25
C LEU A 200 -0.50 7.49 -7.78
N MET A 201 0.66 6.95 -7.41
CA MET A 201 1.03 6.73 -6.01
C MET A 201 1.08 8.03 -5.22
N GLY A 202 1.66 9.09 -5.79
CA GLY A 202 1.74 10.41 -5.16
C GLY A 202 0.38 11.02 -4.84
N VAL A 203 -0.65 10.68 -5.62
CA VAL A 203 -2.04 11.10 -5.40
C VAL A 203 -2.77 10.17 -4.43
N ILE A 204 -2.63 8.86 -4.60
CA ILE A 204 -3.40 7.87 -3.84
C ILE A 204 -3.01 7.87 -2.36
N LEU A 205 -1.72 7.99 -2.04
CA LEU A 205 -1.23 7.97 -0.67
C LEU A 205 -1.88 9.03 0.25
N PRO A 206 -1.90 10.33 -0.10
CA PRO A 206 -2.64 11.30 0.71
C PRO A 206 -4.16 11.08 0.65
N MET A 207 -4.71 10.60 -0.47
CA MET A 207 -6.14 10.28 -0.57
C MET A 207 -6.56 9.17 0.39
N MET A 208 -5.73 8.17 0.68
CA MET A 208 -6.01 7.14 1.68
C MET A 208 -6.23 7.76 3.06
N VAL A 209 -5.36 8.68 3.49
CA VAL A 209 -5.49 9.38 4.79
C VAL A 209 -6.75 10.23 4.83
N ILE A 210 -7.06 10.93 3.74
CA ILE A 210 -8.29 11.73 3.61
C ILE A 210 -9.54 10.83 3.68
N ALA A 211 -9.52 9.67 3.02
CA ALA A 211 -10.63 8.72 3.02
C ALA A 211 -10.90 8.19 4.44
N VAL A 212 -9.85 7.86 5.19
CA VAL A 212 -9.95 7.44 6.60
C VAL A 212 -10.55 8.55 7.46
N ASN A 213 -10.13 9.79 7.30
CA ASN A 213 -10.67 10.92 8.06
C ASN A 213 -12.16 11.16 7.74
N ARG A 214 -12.55 11.06 6.47
CA ARG A 214 -13.96 11.18 6.06
C ARG A 214 -14.79 10.02 6.60
N GLY A 215 -14.27 8.79 6.55
CA GLY A 215 -14.92 7.61 7.11
C GLY A 215 -15.12 7.74 8.61
N GLY A 216 -14.07 8.09 9.35
CA GLY A 216 -14.16 8.27 10.81
C GLY A 216 -15.17 9.34 11.24
N LYS A 217 -15.31 10.44 10.49
CA LYS A 217 -16.35 11.46 10.75
C LYS A 217 -17.77 10.94 10.53
N LYS A 218 -17.99 10.09 9.51
CA LYS A 218 -19.29 9.49 9.25
C LYS A 218 -19.69 8.48 10.33
N TRP A 219 -18.70 7.79 10.91
CA TRP A 219 -18.97 6.83 11.97
C TRP A 219 -19.23 7.48 13.33
N SER A 220 -18.72 8.69 13.56
CA SER A 220 -18.91 9.43 14.81
C SER A 220 -20.11 10.38 14.79
N ALA A 221 -20.79 10.52 13.65
CA ALA A 221 -22.00 11.32 13.47
C ALA A 221 -23.25 10.46 13.64
#